data_cc4ba9f7498e95e19909ce677467cda3
#
_entry.id   cc4ba9f7498e95e19909ce677467cda3
#
_cell.length_a   1.000
_cell.length_b   1.000
_cell.length_c   1.000
_cell.angle_alpha   90.00
_cell.angle_beta   90.00
_cell.angle_gamma   90.00
#
_symmetry.space_group_name_H-M   'P 1'
#
loop_
_entity.id
_entity.type
_entity.pdbx_description
1 polymer ?
#
loop_
_entity_poly.entity_id
_entity_poly.type
_entity_poly.pdbx_seq_one_letter_code
_entity_poly.pdbx_strand_id
1 'polypeptide(L)'
;MSHTYSVPVLFVPDLVVLPGMVVPVPLDDAAQATVDAARASESGKLLVAPRLDDRYPTYGVLASIVQVGRIPGGQTAAVIKGEKRAHIGTGTTGNGNALWVEVTEVDDPVVTDEVKNLAAEYKKLVLAMLQRREAWQIIDAVNKMTDPSDLADTSGYSSWLSDEQKRELLETPDIAERLTRLIEWTGEHIAETEVSDKIADDVRSGMEKQQKEFLLRQQLGAIRKELGEDEPDGADDYRGRVEAADLPDKVREAALREVGKLERASDQSPPSPAP
;
A
#
# COMPACT_ATOMS: atom_id res chain seq x y z
N MET A 1 -5.32 -29.09 -27.87
CA MET A 1 -5.01 -28.45 -29.17
C MET A 1 -5.10 -26.96 -28.97
N SER A 2 -3.96 -26.27 -29.10
CA SER A 2 -3.92 -24.82 -28.91
C SER A 2 -4.76 -24.14 -30.01
N HIS A 3 -5.80 -23.44 -29.64
CA HIS A 3 -6.64 -22.70 -30.57
C HIS A 3 -5.96 -21.35 -30.89
N THR A 4 -5.61 -21.17 -32.16
CA THR A 4 -5.05 -19.92 -32.67
C THR A 4 -6.09 -19.22 -33.54
N TYR A 5 -6.36 -17.94 -33.26
CA TYR A 5 -7.32 -17.13 -34.02
C TYR A 5 -7.00 -15.64 -33.86
N SER A 6 -7.66 -14.79 -34.64
CA SER A 6 -7.44 -13.34 -34.62
C SER A 6 -8.49 -12.63 -33.78
N VAL A 7 -8.06 -11.67 -33.01
CA VAL A 7 -8.92 -10.81 -32.17
C VAL A 7 -8.46 -9.34 -32.21
N PRO A 8 -9.37 -8.38 -32.01
CA PRO A 8 -8.98 -7.00 -31.83
C PRO A 8 -8.32 -6.78 -30.47
N VAL A 9 -7.36 -5.87 -30.40
CA VAL A 9 -6.54 -5.58 -29.22
C VAL A 9 -6.94 -4.27 -28.58
N LEU A 10 -7.12 -4.30 -27.26
CA LEU A 10 -7.25 -3.14 -26.41
C LEU A 10 -5.97 -2.98 -25.56
N PHE A 11 -5.20 -1.92 -25.82
CA PHE A 11 -4.04 -1.58 -25.00
C PHE A 11 -4.44 -0.70 -23.83
N VAL A 12 -4.08 -1.11 -22.61
CA VAL A 12 -4.39 -0.39 -21.38
C VAL A 12 -3.09 0.12 -20.77
N PRO A 13 -2.88 1.45 -20.67
CA PRO A 13 -1.61 2.01 -20.20
C PRO A 13 -1.41 1.91 -18.69
N ASP A 14 -2.47 2.07 -17.91
CA ASP A 14 -2.39 2.28 -16.46
C ASP A 14 -2.94 1.12 -15.63
N LEU A 15 -3.23 0.01 -16.26
CA LEU A 15 -3.86 -1.14 -15.61
C LEU A 15 -3.34 -2.45 -16.22
N VAL A 16 -3.03 -3.41 -15.38
CA VAL A 16 -2.75 -4.78 -15.79
C VAL A 16 -3.97 -5.64 -15.45
N VAL A 17 -4.57 -6.22 -16.48
CA VAL A 17 -5.72 -7.12 -16.32
C VAL A 17 -5.23 -8.55 -16.31
N LEU A 18 -5.57 -9.28 -15.26
CA LEU A 18 -5.35 -10.72 -15.16
C LEU A 18 -6.67 -11.48 -15.39
N PRO A 19 -6.64 -12.77 -15.74
CA PRO A 19 -7.85 -13.56 -15.91
C PRO A 19 -8.76 -13.48 -14.68
N GLY A 20 -10.06 -13.40 -14.90
CA GLY A 20 -11.08 -13.29 -13.85
C GLY A 20 -11.38 -11.86 -13.37
N MET A 21 -10.55 -10.88 -13.69
CA MET A 21 -10.78 -9.50 -13.32
C MET A 21 -11.94 -8.88 -14.12
N VAL A 22 -12.75 -8.09 -13.43
CA VAL A 22 -13.81 -7.27 -14.04
C VAL A 22 -13.45 -5.81 -13.78
N VAL A 23 -13.17 -5.07 -14.84
CA VAL A 23 -12.67 -3.70 -14.74
C VAL A 23 -13.35 -2.74 -15.71
N PRO A 24 -13.62 -1.49 -15.32
CA PRO A 24 -14.04 -0.45 -16.24
C PRO A 24 -12.81 0.10 -16.97
N VAL A 25 -12.92 0.27 -18.29
CA VAL A 25 -11.87 0.85 -19.12
C VAL A 25 -12.44 2.07 -19.85
N PRO A 26 -11.84 3.26 -19.68
CA PRO A 26 -12.22 4.44 -20.46
C PRO A 26 -11.94 4.19 -21.93
N LEU A 27 -12.86 4.61 -22.79
CA LEU A 27 -12.74 4.43 -24.25
C LEU A 27 -12.33 5.75 -24.91
N ASP A 28 -11.11 5.80 -25.42
CA ASP A 28 -10.71 6.75 -26.45
C ASP A 28 -11.15 6.23 -27.84
N ASP A 29 -10.83 6.94 -28.90
CA ASP A 29 -11.25 6.57 -30.25
C ASP A 29 -10.69 5.19 -30.68
N ALA A 30 -9.44 4.89 -30.31
CA ALA A 30 -8.81 3.61 -30.62
C ALA A 30 -9.46 2.46 -29.81
N ALA A 31 -9.71 2.67 -28.54
CA ALA A 31 -10.38 1.71 -27.68
C ALA A 31 -11.83 1.48 -28.12
N GLN A 32 -12.54 2.53 -28.51
CA GLN A 32 -13.89 2.42 -29.06
C GLN A 32 -13.90 1.57 -30.35
N ALA A 33 -12.94 1.78 -31.24
CA ALA A 33 -12.81 0.97 -32.45
C ALA A 33 -12.58 -0.51 -32.15
N THR A 34 -11.79 -0.81 -31.14
CA THR A 34 -11.56 -2.20 -30.68
C THR A 34 -12.82 -2.84 -30.11
N VAL A 35 -13.56 -2.11 -29.29
CA VAL A 35 -14.82 -2.58 -28.71
C VAL A 35 -15.86 -2.84 -29.83
N ASP A 36 -15.98 -1.93 -30.78
CA ASP A 36 -16.92 -2.08 -31.91
C ASP A 36 -16.55 -3.27 -32.79
N ALA A 37 -15.26 -3.48 -33.07
CA ALA A 37 -14.77 -4.63 -33.81
C ALA A 37 -15.05 -5.95 -33.10
N ALA A 38 -14.84 -6.00 -31.80
CA ALA A 38 -15.15 -7.17 -30.98
C ALA A 38 -16.65 -7.51 -30.99
N ARG A 39 -17.50 -6.50 -30.84
CA ARG A 39 -18.97 -6.68 -30.86
C ARG A 39 -19.50 -7.12 -32.23
N ALA A 40 -18.83 -6.75 -33.30
CA ALA A 40 -19.16 -7.17 -34.66
C ALA A 40 -18.59 -8.56 -35.02
N SER A 41 -17.67 -9.10 -34.23
CA SER A 41 -17.10 -10.43 -34.44
C SER A 41 -17.98 -11.55 -33.90
N GLU A 42 -17.83 -12.76 -34.41
CA GLU A 42 -18.58 -13.93 -33.95
C GLU A 42 -18.29 -14.26 -32.47
N SER A 43 -17.05 -14.10 -32.03
CA SER A 43 -16.66 -14.41 -30.66
C SER A 43 -17.11 -13.36 -29.65
N GLY A 44 -17.32 -12.12 -30.09
CA GLY A 44 -17.60 -10.99 -29.19
C GLY A 44 -16.45 -10.63 -28.23
N LYS A 45 -15.26 -11.20 -28.45
CA LYS A 45 -14.11 -11.08 -27.57
C LYS A 45 -13.06 -10.14 -28.12
N LEU A 46 -12.30 -9.55 -27.21
CA LEU A 46 -11.11 -8.76 -27.48
C LEU A 46 -9.94 -9.25 -26.63
N LEU A 47 -8.74 -8.85 -26.99
CA LEU A 47 -7.56 -9.08 -26.16
C LEU A 47 -7.23 -7.79 -25.41
N VAL A 48 -7.11 -7.88 -24.12
CA VAL A 48 -6.58 -6.80 -23.28
C VAL A 48 -5.10 -7.04 -23.06
N ALA A 49 -4.27 -6.08 -23.44
CA ALA A 49 -2.83 -6.16 -23.29
C ALA A 49 -2.27 -4.91 -22.63
N PRO A 50 -1.21 -5.03 -21.82
CA PRO A 50 -0.55 -3.87 -21.27
C PRO A 50 0.15 -3.06 -22.34
N ARG A 51 0.09 -1.74 -22.25
CA ARG A 51 0.87 -0.86 -23.10
C ARG A 51 2.28 -0.74 -22.53
N LEU A 52 3.26 -1.18 -23.29
CA LEU A 52 4.68 -1.13 -22.93
C LEU A 52 5.41 -0.14 -23.84
N ASP A 53 6.33 0.65 -23.26
CA ASP A 53 7.06 1.69 -24.01
C ASP A 53 8.29 1.14 -24.74
N ASP A 54 8.84 0.03 -24.25
CA ASP A 54 10.12 -0.54 -24.71
C ASP A 54 10.00 -1.81 -25.55
N ARG A 55 8.85 -2.48 -25.51
CA ARG A 55 8.60 -3.73 -26.23
C ARG A 55 7.13 -3.98 -26.49
N TYR A 56 6.82 -4.91 -27.36
CA TYR A 56 5.48 -5.44 -27.52
C TYR A 56 5.18 -6.44 -26.40
N PRO A 57 3.95 -6.46 -25.83
CA PRO A 57 3.56 -7.47 -24.87
C PRO A 57 3.52 -8.86 -25.53
N THR A 58 4.01 -9.86 -24.79
CA THR A 58 4.00 -11.26 -25.27
C THR A 58 2.73 -12.00 -24.86
N TYR A 59 2.09 -11.56 -23.81
CA TYR A 59 0.84 -12.10 -23.28
C TYR A 59 -0.21 -11.02 -23.04
N GLY A 60 -1.45 -11.39 -23.20
CA GLY A 60 -2.61 -10.61 -22.86
C GLY A 60 -3.72 -11.50 -22.31
N VAL A 61 -4.87 -10.92 -22.08
CA VAL A 61 -6.04 -11.61 -21.56
C VAL A 61 -7.19 -11.46 -22.54
N LEU A 62 -7.72 -12.58 -23.00
CA LEU A 62 -8.99 -12.60 -23.73
C LEU A 62 -10.09 -12.17 -22.79
N ALA A 63 -10.91 -11.23 -23.22
CA ALA A 63 -11.94 -10.64 -22.40
C ALA A 63 -13.24 -10.49 -23.16
N SER A 64 -14.33 -10.58 -22.43
CA SER A 64 -15.68 -10.25 -22.92
C SER A 64 -16.09 -8.85 -22.47
N ILE A 65 -16.94 -8.22 -23.24
CA ILE A 65 -17.53 -6.92 -22.94
C ILE A 65 -18.82 -7.16 -22.17
N VAL A 66 -18.83 -6.80 -20.89
CA VAL A 66 -20.01 -6.97 -20.02
C VAL A 66 -21.02 -5.86 -20.29
N GLN A 67 -20.55 -4.61 -20.38
CA GLN A 67 -21.39 -3.44 -20.53
C GLN A 67 -20.59 -2.29 -21.15
N VAL A 68 -21.27 -1.46 -21.93
CA VAL A 68 -20.75 -0.18 -22.42
C VAL A 68 -21.68 0.91 -21.93
N GLY A 69 -21.12 1.97 -21.34
CA GLY A 69 -21.88 3.07 -20.81
C GLY A 69 -21.02 4.34 -20.65
N ARG A 70 -21.61 5.35 -20.01
CA ARG A 70 -20.92 6.58 -19.69
C ARG A 70 -20.59 6.60 -18.21
N ILE A 71 -19.35 6.96 -17.88
CA ILE A 71 -18.91 7.23 -16.51
C ILE A 71 -19.22 8.68 -16.13
N PRO A 72 -19.23 9.04 -14.82
CA PRO A 72 -19.30 10.42 -14.35
C PRO A 72 -18.24 11.27 -15.05
N GLY A 73 -18.66 12.37 -15.70
CA GLY A 73 -17.79 13.19 -16.57
C GLY A 73 -18.08 13.07 -18.06
N GLY A 74 -18.98 12.17 -18.49
CA GLY A 74 -19.47 12.05 -19.86
C GLY A 74 -18.62 11.19 -20.80
N GLN A 75 -17.48 10.68 -20.36
CA GLN A 75 -16.63 9.77 -21.14
C GLN A 75 -17.27 8.38 -21.23
N THR A 76 -17.20 7.79 -22.42
CA THR A 76 -17.64 6.40 -22.62
C THR A 76 -16.64 5.44 -22.00
N ALA A 77 -17.14 4.41 -21.33
CA ALA A 77 -16.34 3.34 -20.76
C ALA A 77 -16.98 1.98 -21.04
N ALA A 78 -16.16 0.96 -21.13
CA ALA A 78 -16.60 -0.43 -21.20
C ALA A 78 -16.18 -1.16 -19.92
N VAL A 79 -17.09 -1.96 -19.40
CA VAL A 79 -16.79 -2.95 -18.35
C VAL A 79 -16.39 -4.23 -19.06
N ILE A 80 -15.16 -4.66 -18.86
CA ILE A 80 -14.61 -5.88 -19.45
C ILE A 80 -14.36 -6.92 -18.37
N LYS A 81 -14.54 -8.18 -18.73
CA LYS A 81 -14.23 -9.32 -17.88
C LYS A 81 -13.13 -10.15 -18.54
N GLY A 82 -11.98 -10.21 -17.89
CA GLY A 82 -10.89 -11.09 -18.30
C GLY A 82 -11.27 -12.55 -18.12
N GLU A 83 -11.00 -13.37 -19.12
CA GLU A 83 -11.39 -14.77 -19.11
C GLU A 83 -10.17 -15.68 -19.14
N LYS A 84 -9.30 -15.54 -20.12
CA LYS A 84 -8.24 -16.49 -20.38
C LYS A 84 -6.95 -15.79 -20.84
N ARG A 85 -5.82 -16.25 -20.32
CA ARG A 85 -4.51 -15.81 -20.76
C ARG A 85 -4.24 -16.29 -22.18
N ALA A 86 -3.64 -15.46 -23.01
CA ALA A 86 -3.30 -15.79 -24.36
C ALA A 86 -1.92 -15.25 -24.75
N HIS A 87 -1.17 -16.03 -25.50
CA HIS A 87 0.07 -15.60 -26.14
C HIS A 87 -0.25 -14.77 -27.37
N ILE A 88 0.42 -13.63 -27.50
CA ILE A 88 0.24 -12.70 -28.61
C ILE A 88 1.22 -13.06 -29.73
N GLY A 89 0.70 -13.33 -30.89
CA GLY A 89 1.44 -13.58 -32.11
C GLY A 89 1.62 -12.33 -32.97
N THR A 90 1.51 -12.49 -34.28
CA THR A 90 1.68 -11.42 -35.27
C THR A 90 0.44 -10.54 -35.39
N GLY A 91 0.65 -9.28 -35.79
CA GLY A 91 -0.43 -8.40 -36.20
C GLY A 91 -1.16 -8.94 -37.42
N THR A 92 -2.47 -8.83 -37.45
CA THR A 92 -3.33 -9.26 -38.55
C THR A 92 -4.29 -8.14 -38.95
N THR A 93 -5.07 -8.36 -39.96
CA THR A 93 -6.11 -7.43 -40.41
C THR A 93 -7.50 -8.01 -40.06
N GLY A 94 -8.41 -7.14 -39.72
CA GLY A 94 -9.79 -7.51 -39.42
C GLY A 94 -10.73 -6.33 -39.67
N ASN A 95 -11.95 -6.46 -39.19
CA ASN A 95 -12.99 -5.46 -39.41
C ASN A 95 -12.70 -4.14 -38.67
N GLY A 96 -13.06 -3.02 -39.31
CA GLY A 96 -12.98 -1.69 -38.70
C GLY A 96 -11.56 -1.12 -38.65
N ASN A 97 -11.39 -0.11 -37.77
CA ASN A 97 -10.12 0.60 -37.59
C ASN A 97 -9.32 0.07 -36.38
N ALA A 98 -9.71 -1.08 -35.85
CA ALA A 98 -9.03 -1.69 -34.71
C ALA A 98 -7.72 -2.36 -35.13
N LEU A 99 -6.80 -2.47 -34.20
CA LEU A 99 -5.64 -3.33 -34.31
C LEU A 99 -6.04 -4.76 -34.03
N TRP A 100 -5.64 -5.68 -34.89
CA TRP A 100 -5.90 -7.11 -34.75
C TRP A 100 -4.59 -7.87 -34.58
N VAL A 101 -4.62 -8.88 -33.74
CA VAL A 101 -3.49 -9.80 -33.54
C VAL A 101 -3.96 -11.25 -33.57
N GLU A 102 -3.06 -12.11 -33.97
CA GLU A 102 -3.20 -13.54 -33.78
C GLU A 102 -2.88 -13.89 -32.34
N VAL A 103 -3.74 -14.68 -31.71
CA VAL A 103 -3.57 -15.14 -30.34
C VAL A 103 -3.62 -16.66 -30.26
N THR A 104 -2.85 -17.20 -29.32
CA THR A 104 -2.91 -18.62 -28.95
C THR A 104 -3.31 -18.71 -27.48
N GLU A 105 -4.42 -19.32 -27.20
CA GLU A 105 -4.88 -19.51 -25.82
C GLU A 105 -3.88 -20.34 -25.04
N VAL A 106 -3.63 -19.93 -23.80
CA VAL A 106 -2.88 -20.72 -22.84
C VAL A 106 -3.81 -21.80 -22.28
N ASP A 107 -3.38 -23.04 -22.34
CA ASP A 107 -4.16 -24.15 -21.80
C ASP A 107 -4.34 -24.01 -20.29
N ASP A 108 -5.46 -24.55 -19.78
CA ASP A 108 -5.71 -24.60 -18.35
C ASP A 108 -4.60 -25.40 -17.66
N PRO A 109 -4.02 -24.87 -16.56
CA PRO A 109 -2.91 -25.52 -15.91
C PRO A 109 -3.34 -26.84 -15.27
N VAL A 110 -2.46 -27.83 -15.31
CA VAL A 110 -2.62 -29.08 -14.58
C VAL A 110 -2.41 -28.82 -13.09
N VAL A 111 -3.39 -29.18 -12.28
CA VAL A 111 -3.30 -29.05 -10.83
C VAL A 111 -2.61 -30.27 -10.23
N THR A 112 -1.32 -30.14 -9.99
CA THR A 112 -0.51 -31.15 -9.30
C THR A 112 -0.63 -31.00 -7.79
N ASP A 113 -0.11 -31.98 -7.03
CA ASP A 113 -0.03 -31.87 -5.56
C ASP A 113 0.86 -30.71 -5.12
N GLU A 114 1.95 -30.45 -5.85
CA GLU A 114 2.80 -29.27 -5.64
C GLU A 114 2.01 -27.96 -5.79
N VAL A 115 1.22 -27.82 -6.84
CA VAL A 115 0.38 -26.64 -7.08
C VAL A 115 -0.65 -26.47 -5.97
N LYS A 116 -1.27 -27.57 -5.51
CA LYS A 116 -2.22 -27.52 -4.38
C LYS A 116 -1.56 -27.03 -3.10
N ASN A 117 -0.34 -27.49 -2.81
CA ASN A 117 0.41 -27.08 -1.62
C ASN A 117 0.80 -25.59 -1.70
N LEU A 118 1.29 -25.14 -2.86
CA LEU A 118 1.62 -23.73 -3.09
C LEU A 118 0.37 -22.84 -2.98
N ALA A 119 -0.75 -23.27 -3.55
CA ALA A 119 -2.02 -22.55 -3.44
C ALA A 119 -2.51 -22.44 -1.99
N ALA A 120 -2.37 -23.50 -1.21
CA ALA A 120 -2.73 -23.49 0.22
C ALA A 120 -1.83 -22.53 1.02
N GLU A 121 -0.54 -22.52 0.75
CA GLU A 121 0.42 -21.61 1.38
C GLU A 121 0.11 -20.13 1.03
N TYR A 122 -0.10 -19.85 -0.24
CA TYR A 122 -0.49 -18.51 -0.69
C TYR A 122 -1.82 -18.06 -0.08
N LYS A 123 -2.83 -18.92 -0.08
CA LYS A 123 -4.13 -18.65 0.54
C LYS A 123 -4.01 -18.29 2.01
N LYS A 124 -3.16 -19.01 2.74
CA LYS A 124 -2.89 -18.72 4.16
C LYS A 124 -2.30 -17.33 4.37
N LEU A 125 -1.35 -16.91 3.52
CA LEU A 125 -0.76 -15.58 3.58
C LEU A 125 -1.78 -14.48 3.25
N VAL A 126 -2.57 -14.68 2.21
CA VAL A 126 -3.64 -13.73 1.82
C VAL A 126 -4.66 -13.56 2.94
N LEU A 127 -5.10 -14.66 3.54
CA LEU A 127 -6.07 -14.62 4.65
C LEU A 127 -5.50 -13.91 5.88
N ALA A 128 -4.22 -14.14 6.22
CA ALA A 128 -3.55 -13.44 7.30
C ALA A 128 -3.50 -11.92 7.06
N MET A 129 -3.19 -11.50 5.84
CA MET A 129 -3.16 -10.10 5.44
C MET A 129 -4.54 -9.44 5.49
N LEU A 130 -5.58 -10.14 5.02
CA LEU A 130 -6.97 -9.66 5.04
C LEU A 130 -7.54 -9.57 6.46
N GLN A 131 -7.20 -10.50 7.34
CA GLN A 131 -7.61 -10.45 8.75
C GLN A 131 -7.07 -9.21 9.47
N ARG A 132 -5.83 -8.82 9.20
CA ARG A 132 -5.24 -7.59 9.76
C ARG A 132 -5.96 -6.32 9.30
N ARG A 133 -6.55 -6.34 8.11
CA ARG A 133 -7.34 -5.24 7.54
C ARG A 133 -8.83 -5.31 7.86
N GLU A 134 -9.27 -6.33 8.60
CA GLU A 134 -10.68 -6.58 8.93
C GLU A 134 -11.60 -6.70 7.70
N ALA A 135 -11.05 -7.17 6.58
CA ALA A 135 -11.77 -7.30 5.31
C ALA A 135 -12.59 -8.62 5.23
N TRP A 136 -13.53 -8.78 6.13
CA TRP A 136 -14.28 -10.03 6.34
C TRP A 136 -15.03 -10.54 5.12
N GLN A 137 -15.59 -9.64 4.30
CA GLN A 137 -16.31 -10.02 3.08
C GLN A 137 -15.38 -10.65 2.05
N ILE A 138 -14.17 -10.11 1.91
CA ILE A 138 -13.16 -10.62 0.99
C ILE A 138 -12.61 -11.96 1.49
N ILE A 139 -12.43 -12.10 2.79
CA ILE A 139 -12.01 -13.36 3.43
C ILE A 139 -12.95 -14.51 3.07
N ASP A 140 -14.27 -14.30 3.16
CA ASP A 140 -15.25 -15.31 2.81
C ASP A 140 -15.15 -15.71 1.33
N ALA A 141 -15.01 -14.74 0.44
CA ALA A 141 -14.82 -14.98 -0.99
C ALA A 141 -13.54 -15.78 -1.28
N VAL A 142 -12.41 -15.43 -0.64
CA VAL A 142 -11.14 -16.15 -0.79
C VAL A 142 -11.22 -17.57 -0.25
N ASN A 143 -11.89 -17.78 0.88
CA ASN A 143 -12.07 -19.12 1.45
C ASN A 143 -12.84 -20.06 0.52
N LYS A 144 -13.77 -19.53 -0.25
CA LYS A 144 -14.57 -20.31 -1.22
C LYS A 144 -13.83 -20.64 -2.51
N MET A 145 -12.71 -19.98 -2.80
CA MET A 145 -11.92 -20.26 -3.99
C MET A 145 -11.19 -21.60 -3.86
N THR A 146 -11.40 -22.46 -4.81
CA THR A 146 -10.78 -23.81 -4.87
C THR A 146 -9.78 -23.95 -6.01
N ASP A 147 -9.94 -23.18 -7.09
CA ASP A 147 -9.04 -23.21 -8.24
C ASP A 147 -7.76 -22.40 -7.93
N PRO A 148 -6.57 -23.02 -8.01
CA PRO A 148 -5.31 -22.30 -7.78
C PRO A 148 -5.07 -21.12 -8.73
N SER A 149 -5.49 -21.21 -9.99
CA SER A 149 -5.34 -20.13 -10.96
C SER A 149 -6.24 -18.95 -10.63
N ASP A 150 -7.48 -19.18 -10.26
CA ASP A 150 -8.40 -18.13 -9.84
C ASP A 150 -7.85 -17.41 -8.60
N LEU A 151 -7.35 -18.16 -7.64
CA LEU A 151 -6.74 -17.61 -6.44
C LEU A 151 -5.50 -16.74 -6.76
N ALA A 152 -4.61 -17.20 -7.62
CA ALA A 152 -3.44 -16.47 -8.04
C ALA A 152 -3.80 -15.19 -8.80
N ASP A 153 -4.77 -15.24 -9.68
CA ASP A 153 -5.17 -14.12 -10.53
C ASP A 153 -5.95 -13.01 -9.77
N THR A 154 -6.51 -13.30 -8.58
CA THR A 154 -7.07 -12.27 -7.70
C THR A 154 -6.02 -11.25 -7.24
N SER A 155 -4.75 -11.58 -7.32
CA SER A 155 -3.64 -10.67 -7.02
C SER A 155 -3.64 -9.42 -7.90
N GLY A 156 -4.28 -9.45 -9.07
CA GLY A 156 -4.45 -8.30 -9.94
C GLY A 156 -5.18 -7.12 -9.29
N TYR A 157 -6.02 -7.37 -8.29
CA TYR A 157 -6.70 -6.34 -7.49
C TYR A 157 -5.86 -5.77 -6.35
N SER A 158 -4.70 -6.35 -6.06
CA SER A 158 -3.84 -5.90 -4.96
C SER A 158 -3.21 -4.54 -5.27
N SER A 159 -3.42 -3.58 -4.40
CA SER A 159 -2.86 -2.22 -4.55
C SER A 159 -1.36 -2.14 -4.23
N TRP A 160 -0.84 -3.10 -3.48
CA TRP A 160 0.55 -3.13 -3.04
C TRP A 160 1.51 -3.81 -4.03
N LEU A 161 0.98 -4.61 -4.98
CA LEU A 161 1.78 -5.12 -6.10
C LEU A 161 2.02 -4.01 -7.13
N SER A 162 3.25 -3.91 -7.60
CA SER A 162 3.58 -2.99 -8.69
C SER A 162 3.02 -3.46 -10.03
N ASP A 163 2.86 -2.54 -10.97
CA ASP A 163 2.44 -2.89 -12.32
C ASP A 163 3.44 -3.83 -13.01
N GLU A 164 4.72 -3.70 -12.71
CA GLU A 164 5.77 -4.61 -13.19
C GLU A 164 5.57 -6.03 -12.67
N GLN A 165 5.29 -6.18 -11.38
CA GLN A 165 4.98 -7.48 -10.78
C GLN A 165 3.73 -8.11 -11.38
N LYS A 166 2.69 -7.32 -11.60
CA LYS A 166 1.45 -7.79 -12.25
C LYS A 166 1.69 -8.21 -13.71
N ARG A 167 2.51 -7.46 -14.45
CA ARG A 167 2.92 -7.84 -15.81
C ARG A 167 3.73 -9.13 -15.81
N GLU A 168 4.61 -9.31 -14.85
CA GLU A 168 5.36 -10.54 -14.68
C GLU A 168 4.43 -11.75 -14.45
N LEU A 169 3.40 -11.59 -13.62
CA LEU A 169 2.37 -12.63 -13.43
C LEU A 169 1.59 -12.91 -14.71
N LEU A 170 1.27 -11.89 -15.49
CA LEU A 170 0.62 -12.07 -16.79
C LEU A 170 1.50 -12.87 -17.76
N GLU A 171 2.77 -12.58 -17.80
CA GLU A 171 3.77 -13.22 -18.69
C GLU A 171 4.27 -14.57 -18.21
N THR A 172 3.81 -15.04 -17.06
CA THR A 172 4.17 -16.33 -16.47
C THR A 172 2.98 -17.29 -16.56
N PRO A 173 2.87 -18.11 -17.62
CA PRO A 173 1.75 -19.03 -17.79
C PRO A 173 1.75 -20.19 -16.80
N ASP A 174 2.91 -20.60 -16.29
CA ASP A 174 3.04 -21.67 -15.30
C ASP A 174 2.48 -21.27 -13.94
N ILE A 175 1.50 -22.03 -13.45
CA ILE A 175 0.81 -21.71 -12.18
C ILE A 175 1.72 -21.91 -10.97
N ALA A 176 2.60 -22.88 -10.98
CA ALA A 176 3.52 -23.11 -9.87
C ALA A 176 4.52 -21.94 -9.73
N GLU A 177 5.03 -21.44 -10.84
CA GLU A 177 5.89 -20.25 -10.84
C GLU A 177 5.15 -19.00 -10.37
N ARG A 178 3.92 -18.76 -10.82
CA ARG A 178 3.13 -17.62 -10.35
C ARG A 178 2.88 -17.67 -8.85
N LEU A 179 2.48 -18.81 -8.33
CA LEU A 179 2.24 -19.00 -6.89
C LEU A 179 3.53 -18.81 -6.08
N THR A 180 4.65 -19.33 -6.56
CA THR A 180 5.94 -19.16 -5.89
C THR A 180 6.33 -17.69 -5.77
N ARG A 181 6.19 -16.92 -6.83
CA ARG A 181 6.45 -15.46 -6.82
C ARG A 181 5.49 -14.73 -5.90
N LEU A 182 4.21 -15.06 -5.95
CA LEU A 182 3.19 -14.45 -5.09
C LEU A 182 3.43 -14.74 -3.60
N ILE A 183 3.86 -15.95 -3.25
CA ILE A 183 4.22 -16.30 -1.88
C ILE A 183 5.40 -15.45 -1.40
N GLU A 184 6.43 -15.33 -2.20
CA GLU A 184 7.60 -14.50 -1.88
C GLU A 184 7.21 -13.03 -1.70
N TRP A 185 6.56 -12.42 -2.66
CA TRP A 185 6.16 -11.01 -2.60
C TRP A 185 5.17 -10.71 -1.49
N THR A 186 4.22 -11.61 -1.25
CA THR A 186 3.22 -11.44 -0.18
C THR A 186 3.88 -11.55 1.18
N GLY A 187 4.80 -12.49 1.36
CA GLY A 187 5.59 -12.63 2.58
C GLY A 187 6.44 -11.40 2.89
N GLU A 188 7.12 -10.86 1.90
CA GLU A 188 7.88 -9.61 2.01
C GLU A 188 6.97 -8.43 2.39
N HIS A 189 5.83 -8.30 1.72
CA HIS A 189 4.87 -7.23 2.02
C HIS A 189 4.31 -7.32 3.43
N ILE A 190 3.98 -8.51 3.92
CA ILE A 190 3.53 -8.74 5.29
C ILE A 190 4.61 -8.30 6.29
N ALA A 191 5.86 -8.71 6.06
CA ALA A 191 6.99 -8.36 6.92
C ALA A 191 7.22 -6.83 6.97
N GLU A 192 7.19 -6.15 5.83
CA GLU A 192 7.29 -4.69 5.75
C GLU A 192 6.14 -3.98 6.48
N THR A 193 4.93 -4.49 6.33
CA THR A 193 3.75 -3.94 7.00
C THR A 193 3.84 -4.11 8.52
N GLU A 194 4.33 -5.25 9.00
CA GLU A 194 4.53 -5.50 10.44
C GLU A 194 5.55 -4.54 11.04
N VAL A 195 6.67 -4.31 10.36
CA VAL A 195 7.68 -3.33 10.79
C VAL A 195 7.10 -1.92 10.82
N SER A 196 6.38 -1.53 9.77
CA SER A 196 5.72 -0.22 9.70
C SER A 196 4.70 0.00 10.81
N ASP A 197 3.86 -0.99 11.08
CA ASP A 197 2.87 -0.96 12.15
C ASP A 197 3.54 -0.82 13.53
N LYS A 198 4.62 -1.57 13.76
CA LYS A 198 5.39 -1.48 15.00
C LYS A 198 5.99 -0.10 15.20
N ILE A 199 6.59 0.49 14.15
CA ILE A 199 7.12 1.85 14.21
C ILE A 199 6.00 2.86 14.51
N ALA A 200 4.84 2.74 13.86
CA ALA A 200 3.70 3.62 14.11
C ALA A 200 3.19 3.50 15.55
N ASP A 201 3.12 2.30 16.10
CA ASP A 201 2.71 2.05 17.49
C ASP A 201 3.73 2.61 18.48
N ASP A 202 5.03 2.45 18.22
CA ASP A 202 6.10 2.99 19.07
C ASP A 202 6.07 4.53 19.08
N VAL A 203 5.85 5.16 17.92
CA VAL A 203 5.70 6.63 17.81
C VAL A 203 4.47 7.11 18.57
N ARG A 204 3.32 6.44 18.41
CA ARG A 204 2.09 6.78 19.13
C ARG A 204 2.28 6.68 20.64
N SER A 205 2.85 5.57 21.11
CA SER A 205 3.13 5.37 22.55
C SER A 205 4.08 6.43 23.10
N GLY A 206 5.09 6.82 22.32
CA GLY A 206 6.01 7.90 22.67
C GLY A 206 5.30 9.25 22.80
N MET A 207 4.41 9.57 21.85
CA MET A 207 3.61 10.81 21.88
C MET A 207 2.63 10.82 23.07
N GLU A 208 1.96 9.73 23.34
CA GLU A 208 1.06 9.59 24.49
C GLU A 208 1.81 9.79 25.81
N LYS A 209 3.01 9.22 25.93
CA LYS A 209 3.86 9.41 27.09
C LYS A 209 4.26 10.86 27.28
N GLN A 210 4.70 11.54 26.23
CA GLN A 210 5.06 12.98 26.28
C GLN A 210 3.86 13.84 26.66
N GLN A 211 2.69 13.57 26.09
CA GLN A 211 1.46 14.28 26.41
C GLN A 211 1.07 14.10 27.86
N LYS A 212 1.17 12.87 28.38
CA LYS A 212 0.92 12.58 29.79
C LYS A 212 1.89 13.30 30.71
N GLU A 213 3.20 13.30 30.40
CA GLU A 213 4.21 14.03 31.16
C GLU A 213 3.94 15.53 31.17
N PHE A 214 3.55 16.09 30.03
CA PHE A 214 3.20 17.51 29.92
C PHE A 214 2.00 17.87 30.82
N LEU A 215 0.92 17.07 30.78
CA LEU A 215 -0.25 17.27 31.65
C LEU A 215 0.09 17.14 33.14
N LEU A 216 0.93 16.17 33.51
CA LEU A 216 1.38 16.00 34.88
C LEU A 216 2.22 17.19 35.36
N ARG A 217 3.08 17.74 34.53
CA ARG A 217 3.86 18.95 34.84
C ARG A 217 2.95 20.16 35.02
N GLN A 218 1.94 20.33 34.16
CA GLN A 218 0.95 21.39 34.32
C GLN A 218 0.16 21.25 35.63
N GLN A 219 -0.27 20.04 35.95
CA GLN A 219 -0.98 19.79 37.20
C GLN A 219 -0.10 20.06 38.42
N LEU A 220 1.18 19.65 38.37
CA LEU A 220 2.13 19.94 39.44
C LEU A 220 2.34 21.44 39.63
N GLY A 221 2.46 22.20 38.53
CA GLY A 221 2.55 23.65 38.56
C GLY A 221 1.31 24.30 39.18
N ALA A 222 0.12 23.85 38.81
CA ALA A 222 -1.13 24.33 39.37
C ALA A 222 -1.25 24.04 40.88
N ILE A 223 -0.87 22.83 41.32
CA ILE A 223 -0.87 22.43 42.74
C ILE A 223 0.12 23.28 43.54
N ARG A 224 1.34 23.52 43.03
CA ARG A 224 2.32 24.39 43.70
C ARG A 224 1.77 25.80 43.86
N LYS A 225 1.12 26.32 42.83
CA LYS A 225 0.49 27.64 42.88
C LYS A 225 -0.63 27.74 43.95
N GLU A 226 -1.46 26.71 43.99
CA GLU A 226 -2.53 26.62 45.00
C GLU A 226 -1.99 26.52 46.45
N LEU A 227 -0.83 25.84 46.62
CA LEU A 227 -0.18 25.71 47.92
C LEU A 227 0.64 26.94 48.30
N GLY A 228 0.71 27.95 47.45
CA GLY A 228 1.52 29.13 47.68
C GLY A 228 3.03 28.87 47.63
N GLU A 229 3.44 27.75 47.03
CA GLU A 229 4.82 27.37 46.79
C GLU A 229 5.37 27.96 45.47
N ASP A 230 4.72 28.99 44.94
CA ASP A 230 5.32 29.84 43.90
C ASP A 230 6.43 30.72 44.51
N GLU A 231 7.45 30.06 45.04
CA GLU A 231 8.70 30.77 45.19
C GLU A 231 9.37 30.87 43.83
N PRO A 232 9.68 32.08 43.33
CA PRO A 232 10.63 32.24 42.27
C PRO A 232 11.93 31.52 42.70
N ASP A 233 12.53 30.77 41.73
CA ASP A 233 13.82 30.08 41.90
C ASP A 233 14.69 30.80 42.94
N GLY A 234 14.97 30.10 44.07
CA GLY A 234 15.51 30.76 45.25
C GLY A 234 16.85 31.49 45.05
N ALA A 235 17.46 31.43 43.87
CA ALA A 235 18.64 32.16 43.52
C ALA A 235 18.38 33.64 43.13
N ASP A 236 17.28 33.91 42.42
CA ASP A 236 16.86 35.26 42.03
C ASP A 236 16.33 36.05 43.23
N ASP A 237 15.70 35.42 44.18
CA ASP A 237 15.24 36.06 45.40
C ASP A 237 16.43 36.45 46.33
N TYR A 238 17.47 35.61 46.43
CA TYR A 238 18.64 35.95 47.20
C TYR A 238 19.40 37.15 46.64
N ARG A 239 19.50 37.29 45.36
CA ARG A 239 20.11 38.46 44.69
C ARG A 239 19.32 39.74 44.99
N GLY A 240 18.02 39.72 44.78
CA GLY A 240 17.15 40.84 45.09
C GLY A 240 17.18 41.28 46.56
N ARG A 241 17.21 40.29 47.45
CA ARG A 241 17.33 40.55 48.90
C ARG A 241 18.66 41.16 49.31
N VAL A 242 19.76 40.74 48.69
CA VAL A 242 21.11 41.32 48.94
C VAL A 242 21.21 42.73 48.33
N GLU A 243 20.60 42.97 47.19
CA GLU A 243 20.59 44.33 46.58
C GLU A 243 19.69 45.32 47.36
N ALA A 244 18.59 44.85 47.91
CA ALA A 244 17.64 45.64 48.71
C ALA A 244 18.11 45.88 50.17
N ALA A 245 19.08 45.09 50.66
CA ALA A 245 19.60 45.23 52.00
C ALA A 245 20.60 46.36 52.10
N ASP A 246 20.50 47.15 53.18
CA ASP A 246 21.43 48.22 53.49
C ASP A 246 22.75 47.64 54.08
N LEU A 247 23.61 47.17 53.17
CA LEU A 247 24.86 46.50 53.49
C LEU A 247 26.05 47.35 53.05
N PRO A 248 27.15 47.37 53.84
CA PRO A 248 28.38 47.97 53.44
C PRO A 248 28.89 47.39 52.13
N ASP A 249 29.47 48.21 51.26
CA ASP A 249 29.83 47.81 49.85
C ASP A 249 30.65 46.53 49.78
N LYS A 250 31.64 46.35 50.67
CA LYS A 250 32.45 45.12 50.74
C LYS A 250 31.67 43.87 51.13
N VAL A 251 30.63 44.00 51.95
CA VAL A 251 29.74 42.87 52.33
C VAL A 251 28.78 42.54 51.26
N ARG A 252 28.25 43.58 50.59
CA ARG A 252 27.37 43.41 49.42
C ARG A 252 28.08 42.67 48.27
N GLU A 253 29.34 43.09 47.93
CA GLU A 253 30.11 42.38 46.89
C GLU A 253 30.39 40.91 47.27
N ALA A 254 30.69 40.60 48.52
CA ALA A 254 30.93 39.26 49.00
C ALA A 254 29.66 38.40 48.88
N ALA A 255 28.51 38.93 49.31
CA ALA A 255 27.21 38.25 49.26
C ALA A 255 26.77 38.00 47.83
N LEU A 256 26.90 38.97 46.91
CA LEU A 256 26.59 38.80 45.49
C LEU A 256 27.51 37.78 44.82
N ARG A 257 28.74 37.65 45.23
CA ARG A 257 29.67 36.64 44.73
C ARG A 257 29.27 35.21 45.17
N GLU A 258 28.76 35.06 46.39
CA GLU A 258 28.26 33.77 46.86
C GLU A 258 26.91 33.41 46.24
N VAL A 259 25.99 34.36 46.02
CA VAL A 259 24.76 34.17 45.27
C VAL A 259 25.05 33.71 43.84
N GLY A 260 26.02 34.32 43.16
CA GLY A 260 26.42 33.91 41.81
C GLY A 260 27.11 32.54 41.74
N LYS A 261 27.64 32.02 42.84
CA LYS A 261 28.07 30.61 42.94
C LYS A 261 26.90 29.66 43.11
N LEU A 262 25.88 30.04 43.88
CA LEU A 262 24.67 29.27 44.08
C LEU A 262 23.85 29.13 42.79
N GLU A 263 23.72 30.21 42.02
CA GLU A 263 23.09 30.23 40.70
C GLU A 263 23.77 29.27 39.74
N ARG A 264 25.08 29.25 39.69
CA ARG A 264 25.86 28.33 38.84
C ARG A 264 25.83 26.87 39.33
N ALA A 265 25.67 26.65 40.64
CA ALA A 265 25.58 25.32 41.22
C ALA A 265 24.18 24.68 41.00
N SER A 266 23.10 25.47 40.96
CA SER A 266 21.77 25.01 40.66
C SER A 266 21.60 24.63 39.18
N ASP A 267 22.29 25.29 38.27
CA ASP A 267 22.31 24.98 36.84
C ASP A 267 23.12 23.70 36.48
N GLN A 268 23.96 23.21 37.35
CA GLN A 268 24.85 22.08 37.11
C GLN A 268 24.61 20.84 37.94
N SER A 269 23.55 20.77 38.74
CA SER A 269 23.26 19.59 39.54
C SER A 269 22.50 18.53 38.71
N PRO A 270 23.10 17.37 38.36
CA PRO A 270 22.38 16.27 37.90
C PRO A 270 21.53 15.68 39.04
N PRO A 271 20.35 15.09 38.78
CA PRO A 271 19.55 14.47 39.81
C PRO A 271 20.35 13.35 40.49
N SER A 272 20.56 13.44 41.81
CA SER A 272 21.16 12.38 42.61
C SER A 272 20.32 11.13 42.52
N PRO A 273 20.92 9.93 42.35
CA PRO A 273 20.20 8.71 42.55
C PRO A 273 19.89 8.56 44.05
N ALA A 274 18.61 8.41 44.35
CA ALA A 274 18.17 8.07 45.72
C ALA A 274 18.66 6.66 46.10
N PRO A 275 18.95 6.40 47.36
CA PRO A 275 19.39 5.10 47.85
C PRO A 275 18.29 4.02 47.77
#